data_fc84c4f488eee8c8aedce7583d95e38f
#
_entry.id   fc84c4f488eee8c8aedce7583d95e38f
#
_cell.length_a   1.000
_cell.length_b   1.000
_cell.length_c   1.000
_cell.angle_alpha   90.00
_cell.angle_beta   90.00
_cell.angle_gamma   90.00
#
_symmetry.space_group_name_H-M   'P 1'
#
loop_
_entity.id
_entity.type
_entity.pdbx_description
1 polymer ?
#
loop_
_entity_poly.entity_id
_entity_poly.type
_entity_poly.pdbx_seq_one_letter_code
_entity_poly.pdbx_strand_id
1 'polypeptide(L)'
;MSESLLIARERDFIEISGPESRSFLQGQLSQDIENLTEHSGAWSFLLDPTGLVVAWLRVICVEENGFILDMDPGFAEEVKDRLSRFLIRTKCSIEISKLNMYTFLGQRDKAPEELDGLRSITIDWPFLEAVDYFTSTHLTVPEVHSSDIWEQTRISVGMPAMGHEITAKTIPAATGLVERSVSFDKGCYTGQELVARVDSRVAGPPKHLVFLKGSGNPLFPGTVFSREGKEILELTSVSEGEDEFFALGYRHRSAENVTEIEQNGSFVQVIRTNSF
;
A
#
# COMPACT_ATOMS: atom_id res chain seq x y z
N MET A 1 8.81 -21.01 14.84
CA MET A 1 7.37 -20.92 14.54
C MET A 1 6.94 -19.56 15.06
N SER A 2 6.64 -18.60 14.19
CA SER A 2 6.14 -17.30 14.63
C SER A 2 4.80 -17.51 15.34
N GLU A 3 4.66 -16.98 16.55
CA GLU A 3 3.37 -16.92 17.24
C GLU A 3 2.38 -16.19 16.35
N SER A 4 1.17 -16.75 16.20
CA SER A 4 0.09 -16.07 15.48
C SER A 4 -0.43 -14.92 16.33
N LEU A 5 -0.61 -13.76 15.73
CA LEU A 5 -1.00 -12.52 16.43
C LEU A 5 -2.26 -11.93 15.79
N LEU A 6 -3.14 -11.37 16.61
CA LEU A 6 -4.26 -10.54 16.16
C LEU A 6 -3.98 -9.08 16.50
N ILE A 7 -4.02 -8.21 15.50
CA ILE A 7 -3.66 -6.79 15.62
C ILE A 7 -4.87 -5.94 15.26
N ALA A 8 -5.23 -4.96 16.08
CA ALA A 8 -6.13 -3.89 15.68
C ALA A 8 -5.36 -2.84 14.87
N ARG A 9 -5.88 -2.48 13.69
CA ARG A 9 -5.26 -1.49 12.81
C ARG A 9 -6.18 -0.32 12.56
N GLU A 10 -5.64 0.88 12.61
CA GLU A 10 -6.32 2.06 12.11
C GLU A 10 -6.28 2.06 10.58
N ARG A 11 -7.46 2.15 9.95
CA ARG A 11 -7.64 2.22 8.50
C ARG A 11 -8.78 3.15 8.18
N ASP A 12 -8.70 3.80 7.06
CA ASP A 12 -9.82 4.55 6.48
C ASP A 12 -10.60 3.69 5.49
N PHE A 13 -11.92 3.83 5.52
CA PHE A 13 -12.82 3.09 4.64
C PHE A 13 -13.80 4.01 3.95
N ILE A 14 -14.03 3.75 2.65
CA ILE A 14 -15.10 4.36 1.88
C ILE A 14 -15.95 3.24 1.30
N GLU A 15 -17.24 3.28 1.60
CA GLU A 15 -18.24 2.42 0.97
C GLU A 15 -18.75 3.07 -0.31
N ILE A 16 -18.80 2.28 -1.39
CA ILE A 16 -19.28 2.71 -2.70
C ILE A 16 -20.35 1.71 -3.14
N SER A 17 -21.54 2.22 -3.45
CA SER A 17 -22.67 1.39 -3.82
C SER A 17 -23.54 2.05 -4.89
N GLY A 18 -24.33 1.24 -5.58
CA GLY A 18 -25.26 1.69 -6.59
C GLY A 18 -25.05 1.02 -7.95
N PRO A 19 -26.04 1.05 -8.83
CA PRO A 19 -26.03 0.25 -10.07
C PRO A 19 -24.90 0.60 -11.05
N GLU A 20 -24.25 1.78 -10.90
CA GLU A 20 -23.15 2.22 -11.76
C GLU A 20 -21.82 2.30 -10.99
N SER A 21 -21.74 1.78 -9.75
CA SER A 21 -20.53 1.85 -8.91
C SER A 21 -19.32 1.13 -9.57
N ARG A 22 -19.54 -0.04 -10.12
CA ARG A 22 -18.49 -0.83 -10.78
C ARG A 22 -17.89 -0.08 -11.99
N SER A 23 -18.74 0.38 -12.91
CA SER A 23 -18.30 1.14 -14.08
C SER A 23 -17.67 2.49 -13.72
N PHE A 24 -18.18 3.14 -12.66
CA PHE A 24 -17.59 4.35 -12.12
C PHE A 24 -16.17 4.11 -11.62
N LEU A 25 -15.98 3.13 -10.75
CA LEU A 25 -14.65 2.78 -10.22
C LEU A 25 -13.70 2.33 -11.33
N GLN A 26 -14.20 1.62 -12.34
CA GLN A 26 -13.42 1.22 -13.51
C GLN A 26 -12.81 2.44 -14.23
N GLY A 27 -13.49 3.56 -14.30
CA GLY A 27 -12.99 4.80 -14.92
C GLY A 27 -12.10 5.67 -14.01
N GLN A 28 -12.08 5.42 -12.70
CA GLN A 28 -11.34 6.24 -11.73
C GLN A 28 -10.04 5.59 -11.22
N LEU A 29 -10.03 4.28 -11.07
CA LEU A 29 -8.94 3.52 -10.48
C LEU A 29 -8.05 2.88 -11.54
N SER A 30 -6.79 2.66 -11.24
CA SER A 30 -5.81 2.10 -12.18
C SER A 30 -5.92 0.60 -12.39
N GLN A 31 -6.53 -0.14 -11.44
CA GLN A 31 -6.71 -1.59 -11.53
C GLN A 31 -8.03 -1.95 -12.22
N ASP A 32 -8.11 -3.15 -12.75
CA ASP A 32 -9.34 -3.67 -13.37
C ASP A 32 -10.38 -4.04 -12.30
N ILE A 33 -11.47 -3.28 -12.25
CA ILE A 33 -12.56 -3.45 -11.29
C ILE A 33 -13.69 -4.30 -11.87
N GLU A 34 -13.82 -4.36 -13.20
CA GLU A 34 -14.91 -5.11 -13.83
C GLU A 34 -14.80 -6.62 -13.57
N ASN A 35 -13.60 -7.14 -13.47
CA ASN A 35 -13.34 -8.55 -13.24
C ASN A 35 -13.22 -8.94 -11.75
N LEU A 36 -13.39 -8.00 -10.81
CA LEU A 36 -13.43 -8.35 -9.38
C LEU A 36 -14.71 -9.15 -9.05
N THR A 37 -14.50 -10.30 -8.43
CA THR A 37 -15.58 -11.14 -7.91
C THR A 37 -15.92 -10.78 -6.46
N GLU A 38 -17.11 -11.15 -6.00
CA GLU A 38 -17.48 -10.98 -4.59
C GLU A 38 -16.43 -11.62 -3.66
N HIS A 39 -16.16 -10.93 -2.56
CA HIS A 39 -15.16 -11.31 -1.56
C HIS A 39 -13.71 -11.34 -2.08
N SER A 40 -13.46 -10.74 -3.24
CA SER A 40 -12.11 -10.51 -3.74
C SER A 40 -11.70 -9.03 -3.63
N GLY A 41 -10.40 -8.78 -3.69
CA GLY A 41 -9.88 -7.42 -3.67
C GLY A 41 -8.60 -7.29 -4.49
N ALA A 42 -8.30 -6.07 -4.87
CA ALA A 42 -7.09 -5.74 -5.61
C ALA A 42 -6.51 -4.40 -5.16
N TRP A 43 -5.19 -4.30 -5.19
CA TRP A 43 -4.50 -3.04 -5.00
C TRP A 43 -4.65 -2.15 -6.23
N SER A 44 -4.82 -0.86 -5.99
CA SER A 44 -5.01 0.11 -7.05
C SER A 44 -4.48 1.48 -6.64
N PHE A 45 -4.13 2.29 -7.65
CA PHE A 45 -3.93 3.71 -7.46
C PHE A 45 -5.22 4.48 -7.82
N LEU A 46 -5.52 5.49 -7.02
CA LEU A 46 -6.30 6.64 -7.42
C LEU A 46 -5.32 7.76 -7.79
N LEU A 47 -5.41 8.25 -9.02
CA LEU A 47 -4.50 9.27 -9.54
C LEU A 47 -5.20 10.61 -9.75
N ASP A 48 -4.42 11.67 -9.71
CA ASP A 48 -4.86 12.95 -10.22
C ASP A 48 -4.79 12.99 -11.77
N PRO A 49 -5.34 14.04 -12.42
CA PRO A 49 -5.28 14.15 -13.88
C PRO A 49 -3.86 14.25 -14.45
N THR A 50 -2.86 14.62 -13.64
CA THR A 50 -1.45 14.67 -14.05
C THR A 50 -0.74 13.34 -13.90
N GLY A 51 -1.39 12.33 -13.28
CA GLY A 51 -0.88 10.99 -13.06
C GLY A 51 -0.09 10.82 -11.76
N LEU A 52 -0.13 11.80 -10.85
CA LEU A 52 0.43 11.67 -9.51
C LEU A 52 -0.53 10.89 -8.60
N VAL A 53 0.03 10.21 -7.61
CA VAL A 53 -0.77 9.43 -6.65
C VAL A 53 -1.58 10.37 -5.75
N VAL A 54 -2.89 10.15 -5.69
CA VAL A 54 -3.78 10.67 -4.66
C VAL A 54 -3.85 9.66 -3.51
N ALA A 55 -4.08 8.38 -3.86
CA ALA A 55 -4.05 7.30 -2.90
C ALA A 55 -3.58 5.99 -3.54
N TRP A 56 -2.90 5.17 -2.75
CA TRP A 56 -2.75 3.74 -2.98
C TRP A 56 -3.66 3.03 -2.00
N LEU A 57 -4.56 2.24 -2.53
CA LEU A 57 -5.67 1.65 -1.76
C LEU A 57 -5.99 0.24 -2.26
N ARG A 58 -6.72 -0.49 -1.44
CA ARG A 58 -7.27 -1.79 -1.82
C ARG A 58 -8.76 -1.64 -2.09
N VAL A 59 -9.20 -2.10 -3.26
CA VAL A 59 -10.61 -2.19 -3.62
C VAL A 59 -11.10 -3.58 -3.27
N ILE A 60 -12.16 -3.67 -2.49
CA ILE A 60 -12.76 -4.93 -2.04
C ILE A 60 -14.19 -4.98 -2.60
N CYS A 61 -14.50 -6.00 -3.39
CA CYS A 61 -15.83 -6.26 -3.88
C CYS A 61 -16.62 -7.04 -2.81
N VAL A 62 -17.63 -6.41 -2.23
CA VAL A 62 -18.46 -7.04 -1.16
C VAL A 62 -19.77 -7.61 -1.68
N GLU A 63 -20.23 -7.08 -2.82
CA GLU A 63 -21.41 -7.55 -3.59
C GLU A 63 -21.30 -7.03 -5.03
N GLU A 64 -22.17 -7.46 -5.92
CA GLU A 64 -22.09 -7.16 -7.36
C GLU A 64 -21.84 -5.67 -7.68
N ASN A 65 -22.51 -4.77 -6.97
CA ASN A 65 -22.39 -3.31 -7.11
C ASN A 65 -22.05 -2.61 -5.79
N GLY A 66 -21.41 -3.31 -4.87
CA GLY A 66 -20.94 -2.82 -3.58
C GLY A 66 -19.45 -3.02 -3.40
N PHE A 67 -18.75 -1.95 -3.06
CA PHE A 67 -17.30 -1.94 -2.89
C PHE A 67 -16.90 -1.23 -1.60
N ILE A 68 -15.81 -1.68 -1.02
CA ILE A 68 -15.10 -0.97 0.04
C ILE A 68 -13.73 -0.58 -0.50
N LEU A 69 -13.40 0.69 -0.38
CA LEU A 69 -12.02 1.17 -0.54
C LEU A 69 -11.38 1.21 0.84
N ASP A 70 -10.31 0.46 1.01
CA ASP A 70 -9.51 0.35 2.23
C ASP A 70 -8.15 1.02 2.00
N MET A 71 -7.77 1.97 2.86
CA MET A 71 -6.56 2.75 2.74
C MET A 71 -5.95 3.10 4.10
N ASP A 72 -4.71 3.56 4.10
CA ASP A 72 -4.05 4.06 5.30
C ASP A 72 -4.82 5.26 5.89
N PRO A 73 -4.75 5.47 7.22
CA PRO A 73 -5.56 6.48 7.88
C PRO A 73 -5.19 7.92 7.45
N GLY A 74 -6.20 8.80 7.42
CA GLY A 74 -6.07 10.21 7.07
C GLY A 74 -6.30 10.54 5.60
N PHE A 75 -6.65 9.56 4.75
CA PHE A 75 -6.82 9.78 3.30
C PHE A 75 -8.26 9.69 2.80
N ALA A 76 -9.22 9.25 3.64
CA ALA A 76 -10.61 9.05 3.19
C ALA A 76 -11.27 10.32 2.65
N GLU A 77 -11.09 11.45 3.29
CA GLU A 77 -11.71 12.72 2.84
C GLU A 77 -11.15 13.15 1.48
N GLU A 78 -9.83 13.10 1.29
CA GLU A 78 -9.20 13.46 0.01
C GLU A 78 -9.65 12.52 -1.13
N VAL A 79 -9.72 11.22 -0.87
CA VAL A 79 -10.19 10.22 -1.82
C VAL A 79 -11.67 10.45 -2.16
N LYS A 80 -12.52 10.66 -1.15
CA LYS A 80 -13.95 10.96 -1.35
C LYS A 80 -14.14 12.22 -2.17
N ASP A 81 -13.44 13.29 -1.83
CA ASP A 81 -13.51 14.56 -2.57
C ASP A 81 -13.06 14.39 -4.02
N ARG A 82 -11.97 13.66 -4.24
CA ARG A 82 -11.45 13.38 -5.57
C ARG A 82 -12.44 12.58 -6.42
N LEU A 83 -13.04 11.53 -5.88
CA LEU A 83 -14.03 10.70 -6.56
C LEU A 83 -15.33 11.47 -6.81
N SER A 84 -15.81 12.25 -5.82
CA SER A 84 -17.06 12.99 -5.91
C SER A 84 -17.10 14.00 -7.04
N ARG A 85 -15.95 14.54 -7.46
CA ARG A 85 -15.85 15.46 -8.62
C ARG A 85 -16.27 14.82 -9.95
N PHE A 86 -16.26 13.50 -10.02
CA PHE A 86 -16.61 12.73 -11.23
C PHE A 86 -17.98 12.04 -11.14
N LEU A 87 -18.74 12.24 -10.05
CA LEU A 87 -20.09 11.69 -9.85
C LEU A 87 -21.18 12.41 -10.66
N ILE A 88 -20.87 13.05 -11.76
CA ILE A 88 -21.85 13.80 -12.56
C ILE A 88 -22.78 12.82 -13.25
N ARG A 89 -24.06 12.80 -12.80
CA ARG A 89 -25.15 11.93 -13.32
C ARG A 89 -24.92 10.42 -13.16
N THR A 90 -23.96 10.00 -12.34
CA THR A 90 -23.70 8.59 -12.06
C THR A 90 -24.55 8.12 -10.89
N LYS A 91 -25.22 6.99 -11.03
CA LYS A 91 -26.05 6.38 -9.98
C LYS A 91 -25.18 5.56 -9.02
N CYS A 92 -24.40 6.28 -8.23
CA CYS A 92 -23.42 5.74 -7.30
C CYS A 92 -23.39 6.61 -6.03
N SER A 93 -23.32 5.99 -4.86
CA SER A 93 -23.12 6.62 -3.55
C SER A 93 -21.67 6.41 -3.12
N ILE A 94 -21.08 7.41 -2.46
CA ILE A 94 -19.72 7.38 -1.89
C ILE A 94 -19.81 7.89 -0.46
N GLU A 95 -19.57 7.02 0.52
CA GLU A 95 -19.68 7.35 1.93
C GLU A 95 -18.48 6.88 2.73
N ILE A 96 -17.93 7.74 3.59
CA ILE A 96 -16.91 7.33 4.54
C ILE A 96 -17.54 6.44 5.58
N SER A 97 -16.96 5.27 5.78
CA SER A 97 -17.48 4.24 6.68
C SER A 97 -16.59 4.08 7.91
N LYS A 98 -17.23 3.79 9.06
CA LYS A 98 -16.54 3.52 10.32
C LYS A 98 -16.46 2.01 10.54
N LEU A 99 -15.56 1.35 9.83
CA LEU A 99 -15.25 -0.05 10.07
C LEU A 99 -14.02 -0.17 10.99
N ASN A 100 -14.00 -1.25 11.79
CA ASN A 100 -12.84 -1.65 12.55
C ASN A 100 -12.07 -2.71 11.75
N MET A 101 -10.75 -2.57 11.68
CA MET A 101 -9.86 -3.53 11.03
C MET A 101 -9.08 -4.32 12.09
N TYR A 102 -9.08 -5.64 11.91
CA TYR A 102 -8.26 -6.57 12.68
C TYR A 102 -7.45 -7.41 11.72
N THR A 103 -6.14 -7.43 11.89
CA THR A 103 -5.24 -8.24 11.05
C THR A 103 -4.75 -9.44 11.86
N PHE A 104 -5.03 -10.61 11.37
CA PHE A 104 -4.44 -11.84 11.88
C PHE A 104 -3.14 -12.11 11.11
N LEU A 105 -2.02 -12.07 11.80
CA LEU A 105 -0.72 -12.46 11.30
C LEU A 105 -0.53 -13.96 11.50
N GLY A 106 -0.58 -14.73 10.42
CA GLY A 106 -0.50 -16.17 10.41
C GLY A 106 -1.44 -16.80 9.38
N GLN A 107 -1.39 -18.13 9.29
CA GLN A 107 -2.24 -18.89 8.37
C GLN A 107 -3.72 -18.80 8.78
N ARG A 108 -4.59 -18.59 7.80
CA ARG A 108 -6.04 -18.37 8.03
C ARG A 108 -6.71 -19.48 8.85
N ASP A 109 -6.29 -20.74 8.66
CA ASP A 109 -6.82 -21.89 9.39
C ASP A 109 -6.48 -21.89 10.89
N LYS A 110 -5.59 -21.00 11.32
CA LYS A 110 -5.22 -20.77 12.72
C LYS A 110 -5.86 -19.53 13.33
N ALA A 111 -6.70 -18.83 12.57
CA ALA A 111 -7.40 -17.65 13.08
C ALA A 111 -8.37 -18.03 14.22
N PRO A 112 -8.57 -17.15 15.24
CA PRO A 112 -9.54 -17.39 16.30
C PRO A 112 -10.97 -17.60 15.75
N GLU A 113 -11.74 -18.50 16.40
CA GLU A 113 -13.13 -18.79 16.00
C GLU A 113 -14.03 -17.55 16.06
N GLU A 114 -13.75 -16.59 16.94
CA GLU A 114 -14.49 -15.33 17.05
C GLU A 114 -14.43 -14.48 15.78
N LEU A 115 -13.49 -14.76 14.90
CA LEU A 115 -13.36 -14.10 13.61
C LEU A 115 -14.14 -14.80 12.49
N ASP A 116 -14.69 -15.97 12.78
CA ASP A 116 -15.51 -16.72 11.83
C ASP A 116 -16.81 -15.95 11.52
N GLY A 117 -17.17 -15.90 10.23
CA GLY A 117 -18.31 -15.12 9.75
C GLY A 117 -18.10 -13.63 9.60
N LEU A 118 -16.95 -13.07 9.97
CA LEU A 118 -16.58 -11.69 9.64
C LEU A 118 -16.20 -11.56 8.15
N ARG A 119 -16.37 -10.35 7.62
CA ARG A 119 -15.83 -10.03 6.30
C ARG A 119 -14.31 -10.11 6.38
N SER A 120 -13.70 -10.87 5.50
CA SER A 120 -12.25 -11.06 5.52
C SER A 120 -11.65 -10.99 4.12
N ILE A 121 -10.39 -10.56 4.06
CA ILE A 121 -9.60 -10.57 2.84
C ILE A 121 -8.14 -10.91 3.16
N THR A 122 -7.55 -11.80 2.38
CA THR A 122 -6.13 -12.12 2.49
C THR A 122 -5.29 -10.93 2.03
N ILE A 123 -4.22 -10.64 2.74
CA ILE A 123 -3.24 -9.65 2.29
C ILE A 123 -2.29 -10.38 1.32
N ASP A 124 -2.47 -10.11 0.03
CA ASP A 124 -1.56 -10.60 -1.00
C ASP A 124 -0.29 -9.76 -1.00
N TRP A 125 0.70 -10.17 -0.20
CA TRP A 125 2.02 -9.53 -0.13
C TRP A 125 3.12 -10.58 0.04
N PRO A 126 4.25 -10.47 -0.67
CA PRO A 126 5.36 -11.43 -0.55
C PRO A 126 5.87 -11.56 0.89
N PHE A 127 6.06 -12.77 1.34
CA PHE A 127 6.57 -13.11 2.68
C PHE A 127 5.67 -12.72 3.85
N LEU A 128 4.41 -12.31 3.59
CA LEU A 128 3.43 -11.99 4.61
C LEU A 128 2.26 -12.99 4.56
N GLU A 129 2.12 -13.79 5.60
CA GLU A 129 0.91 -14.58 5.83
C GLU A 129 0.00 -13.77 6.76
N ALA A 130 -1.03 -13.14 6.21
CA ALA A 130 -1.96 -12.33 6.98
C ALA A 130 -3.34 -12.27 6.35
N VAL A 131 -4.35 -12.13 7.21
CA VAL A 131 -5.75 -11.96 6.82
C VAL A 131 -6.32 -10.75 7.55
N ASP A 132 -6.90 -9.84 6.81
CA ASP A 132 -7.66 -8.72 7.36
C ASP A 132 -9.12 -9.10 7.56
N TYR A 133 -9.63 -8.78 8.74
CA TYR A 133 -11.04 -8.91 9.13
C TYR A 133 -11.58 -7.51 9.39
N PHE A 134 -12.75 -7.19 8.85
CA PHE A 134 -13.37 -5.88 9.04
C PHE A 134 -14.85 -6.00 9.39
N THR A 135 -15.28 -5.14 10.30
CA THR A 135 -16.63 -5.16 10.90
C THR A 135 -17.04 -3.78 11.38
N SER A 136 -18.35 -3.52 11.41
CA SER A 136 -18.91 -2.32 12.03
C SER A 136 -18.94 -2.38 13.56
N THR A 137 -18.76 -3.58 14.15
CA THR A 137 -18.76 -3.78 15.59
C THR A 137 -17.33 -3.85 16.12
N HIS A 138 -17.12 -3.38 17.36
CA HIS A 138 -15.84 -3.54 18.05
C HIS A 138 -15.74 -4.96 18.59
N LEU A 139 -14.67 -5.67 18.22
CA LEU A 139 -14.41 -7.00 18.78
C LEU A 139 -13.70 -6.84 20.14
N THR A 140 -14.19 -7.56 21.15
CA THR A 140 -13.46 -7.73 22.41
C THR A 140 -12.56 -8.95 22.26
N VAL A 141 -11.34 -8.73 21.82
CA VAL A 141 -10.37 -9.80 21.62
C VAL A 141 -9.37 -9.78 22.77
N PRO A 142 -9.05 -10.93 23.40
CA PRO A 142 -8.25 -10.99 24.65
C PRO A 142 -6.83 -10.42 24.48
N GLU A 143 -6.25 -10.48 23.28
CA GLU A 143 -4.89 -10.01 22.99
C GLU A 143 -4.86 -9.25 21.66
N VAL A 144 -5.24 -7.97 21.71
CA VAL A 144 -5.07 -7.07 20.56
C VAL A 144 -3.75 -6.32 20.73
N HIS A 145 -2.77 -6.64 19.91
CA HIS A 145 -1.48 -5.96 19.92
C HIS A 145 -1.58 -4.60 19.20
N SER A 146 -0.68 -3.69 19.53
CA SER A 146 -0.69 -2.33 19.02
C SER A 146 -0.38 -2.25 17.51
N SER A 147 -0.78 -1.15 16.88
CA SER A 147 -0.43 -0.81 15.51
C SER A 147 1.09 -0.78 15.23
N ASP A 148 1.91 -0.60 16.28
CA ASP A 148 3.37 -0.61 16.16
C ASP A 148 3.89 -1.95 15.66
N ILE A 149 3.26 -3.07 16.08
CA ILE A 149 3.61 -4.40 15.56
C ILE A 149 3.33 -4.49 14.05
N TRP A 150 2.24 -3.88 13.58
CA TRP A 150 1.98 -3.81 12.15
C TRP A 150 3.04 -3.00 11.40
N GLU A 151 3.43 -1.86 11.95
CA GLU A 151 4.45 -1.00 11.35
C GLU A 151 5.77 -1.76 11.20
N GLN A 152 6.23 -2.44 12.25
CA GLN A 152 7.42 -3.28 12.18
C GLN A 152 7.25 -4.42 11.16
N THR A 153 6.08 -5.06 11.13
CA THR A 153 5.78 -6.15 10.21
C THR A 153 5.83 -5.70 8.76
N ARG A 154 5.12 -4.61 8.39
CA ARG A 154 5.10 -4.12 7.01
C ARG A 154 6.48 -3.74 6.50
N ILE A 155 7.30 -3.08 7.36
CA ILE A 155 8.67 -2.71 7.00
C ILE A 155 9.51 -3.96 6.80
N SER A 156 9.38 -4.98 7.68
CA SER A 156 10.17 -6.21 7.60
C SER A 156 9.90 -7.05 6.33
N VAL A 157 8.75 -6.84 5.69
CA VAL A 157 8.40 -7.48 4.40
C VAL A 157 8.47 -6.52 3.22
N GLY A 158 8.91 -5.28 3.45
CA GLY A 158 9.05 -4.25 2.43
C GLY A 158 7.74 -3.73 1.86
N MET A 159 6.67 -3.68 2.67
CA MET A 159 5.37 -3.16 2.27
C MET A 159 5.32 -1.64 2.50
N PRO A 160 5.16 -0.81 1.45
CA PRO A 160 5.06 0.63 1.60
C PRO A 160 3.71 1.07 2.18
N ALA A 161 3.67 2.31 2.69
CA ALA A 161 2.46 2.92 3.22
C ALA A 161 2.28 4.35 2.70
N MET A 162 1.01 4.79 2.64
CA MET A 162 0.67 6.19 2.39
C MET A 162 1.16 7.07 3.54
N GLY A 163 1.61 8.28 3.20
CA GLY A 163 2.17 9.22 4.17
C GLY A 163 3.66 8.98 4.50
N HIS A 164 4.19 7.79 4.24
CA HIS A 164 5.60 7.42 4.40
C HIS A 164 6.30 7.34 3.05
N GLU A 165 6.17 6.22 2.35
CA GLU A 165 6.75 6.00 1.03
C GLU A 165 5.95 6.66 -0.07
N ILE A 166 4.63 6.68 0.05
CA ILE A 166 3.72 7.16 -0.99
C ILE A 166 3.07 8.46 -0.53
N THR A 167 3.28 9.53 -1.29
CA THR A 167 2.75 10.88 -1.02
C THR A 167 2.09 11.44 -2.27
N ALA A 168 1.40 12.57 -2.13
CA ALA A 168 0.76 13.28 -3.25
C ALA A 168 1.73 13.75 -4.37
N LYS A 169 3.04 13.62 -4.18
CA LYS A 169 4.07 13.93 -5.19
C LYS A 169 4.66 12.69 -5.83
N THR A 170 4.24 11.52 -5.39
CA THR A 170 4.78 10.25 -5.86
C THR A 170 4.20 9.91 -7.23
N ILE A 171 5.07 9.50 -8.15
CA ILE A 171 4.66 8.89 -9.42
C ILE A 171 4.57 7.36 -9.24
N PRO A 172 3.54 6.70 -9.77
CA PRO A 172 3.37 5.25 -9.59
C PRO A 172 4.63 4.42 -9.89
N ALA A 173 5.29 4.69 -11.00
CA ALA A 173 6.49 3.95 -11.41
C ALA A 173 7.67 4.04 -10.43
N ALA A 174 7.71 5.04 -9.54
CA ALA A 174 8.77 5.16 -8.54
C ALA A 174 8.56 4.21 -7.36
N THR A 175 7.35 3.71 -7.16
CA THR A 175 6.97 2.90 -5.98
C THR A 175 7.29 1.42 -6.11
N GLY A 176 7.51 0.91 -7.34
CA GLY A 176 7.60 -0.52 -7.60
C GLY A 176 6.27 -1.29 -7.52
N LEU A 177 5.13 -0.59 -7.43
CA LEU A 177 3.80 -1.18 -7.25
C LEU A 177 2.97 -1.26 -8.54
N VAL A 178 3.53 -0.83 -9.69
CA VAL A 178 2.77 -0.74 -10.94
C VAL A 178 2.21 -2.09 -11.36
N GLU A 179 3.02 -3.14 -11.35
CA GLU A 179 2.57 -4.49 -11.74
C GLU A 179 1.42 -5.01 -10.88
N ARG A 180 1.40 -4.63 -9.58
CA ARG A 180 0.37 -5.06 -8.62
C ARG A 180 -0.89 -4.20 -8.67
N SER A 181 -0.76 -2.93 -9.05
CA SER A 181 -1.81 -1.93 -8.84
C SER A 181 -2.37 -1.34 -10.13
N VAL A 182 -1.85 -1.72 -11.29
CA VAL A 182 -2.27 -1.19 -12.60
C VAL A 182 -2.60 -2.32 -13.55
N SER A 183 -3.77 -2.24 -14.19
CA SER A 183 -4.10 -3.07 -15.33
C SER A 183 -3.84 -2.27 -16.62
N PHE A 184 -3.00 -2.79 -17.49
CA PHE A 184 -2.74 -2.21 -18.80
C PHE A 184 -3.72 -2.69 -19.89
N ASP A 185 -4.51 -3.72 -19.59
CA ASP A 185 -5.48 -4.34 -20.51
C ASP A 185 -6.88 -3.76 -20.38
N LYS A 186 -7.13 -2.94 -19.35
CA LYS A 186 -8.42 -2.28 -19.09
C LYS A 186 -8.62 -1.02 -19.96
N GLY A 187 -9.86 -0.52 -19.98
CA GLY A 187 -10.21 0.78 -20.58
C GLY A 187 -9.56 1.97 -19.87
N CYS A 188 -9.78 3.16 -20.43
CA CYS A 188 -9.19 4.40 -19.93
C CYS A 188 -9.59 4.72 -18.48
N TYR A 189 -8.65 5.24 -17.72
CA TYR A 189 -8.86 5.79 -16.38
C TYR A 189 -8.10 7.10 -16.19
N THR A 190 -8.48 7.86 -15.17
CA THR A 190 -7.86 9.19 -14.94
C THR A 190 -6.38 9.05 -14.56
N GLY A 191 -5.51 9.83 -15.21
CA GLY A 191 -4.07 9.88 -14.93
C GLY A 191 -3.24 8.79 -15.64
N GLN A 192 -3.84 7.91 -16.43
CA GLN A 192 -3.17 6.80 -17.11
C GLN A 192 -2.02 7.23 -18.04
N GLU A 193 -2.07 8.43 -18.63
CA GLU A 193 -1.06 8.85 -19.61
C GLU A 193 0.35 8.94 -19.01
N LEU A 194 0.48 9.41 -17.76
CA LEU A 194 1.77 9.44 -17.10
C LEU A 194 2.28 8.03 -16.79
N VAL A 195 1.41 7.16 -16.29
CA VAL A 195 1.76 5.76 -15.98
C VAL A 195 2.30 5.08 -17.23
N ALA A 196 1.56 5.09 -18.32
CA ALA A 196 1.98 4.48 -19.59
C ALA A 196 3.26 5.11 -20.15
N ARG A 197 3.43 6.44 -20.02
CA ARG A 197 4.62 7.16 -20.52
C ARG A 197 5.87 6.84 -19.74
N VAL A 198 5.78 6.69 -18.40
CA VAL A 198 6.97 6.42 -17.56
C VAL A 198 7.33 4.95 -17.64
N ASP A 199 6.34 4.06 -17.68
CA ASP A 199 6.55 2.62 -17.87
C ASP A 199 7.24 2.32 -19.22
N SER A 200 6.85 3.00 -20.28
CA SER A 200 7.46 2.84 -21.62
C SER A 200 8.84 3.48 -21.79
N ARG A 201 9.31 4.31 -20.84
CA ARG A 201 10.62 4.96 -20.91
C ARG A 201 11.74 4.05 -20.44
N VAL A 202 12.73 3.84 -21.29
CA VAL A 202 13.98 3.13 -20.96
C VAL A 202 14.69 3.69 -19.72
N ALA A 203 14.52 5.00 -19.46
CA ALA A 203 15.20 5.67 -18.35
C ALA A 203 14.48 5.54 -17.00
N GLY A 204 13.20 5.13 -16.96
CA GLY A 204 12.42 5.04 -15.71
C GLY A 204 12.30 6.35 -14.92
N PRO A 205 11.79 6.29 -13.68
CA PRO A 205 11.71 7.44 -12.79
C PRO A 205 13.08 7.85 -12.21
N PRO A 206 13.25 9.07 -11.70
CA PRO A 206 14.53 9.58 -11.16
C PRO A 206 14.95 8.91 -9.84
N LYS A 207 14.00 8.43 -9.05
CA LYS A 207 14.19 7.67 -7.80
C LYS A 207 13.30 6.43 -7.84
N HIS A 208 13.76 5.35 -7.21
CA HIS A 208 12.99 4.10 -7.06
C HIS A 208 12.91 3.72 -5.59
N LEU A 209 11.75 3.28 -5.15
CA LEU A 209 11.60 2.66 -3.84
C LEU A 209 12.42 1.37 -3.81
N VAL A 210 13.15 1.17 -2.72
CA VAL A 210 13.96 -0.03 -2.48
C VAL A 210 13.67 -0.56 -1.08
N PHE A 211 13.74 -1.88 -0.95
CA PHE A 211 13.70 -2.58 0.32
C PHE A 211 15.11 -2.98 0.72
N LEU A 212 15.47 -2.69 1.95
CA LEU A 212 16.83 -2.79 2.46
C LEU A 212 16.87 -3.62 3.75
N LYS A 213 18.02 -4.28 3.94
CA LYS A 213 18.43 -4.84 5.22
C LYS A 213 19.66 -4.07 5.69
N GLY A 214 19.73 -3.76 6.96
CA GLY A 214 20.86 -3.03 7.52
C GLY A 214 21.35 -3.58 8.85
N SER A 215 22.51 -3.12 9.26
CA SER A 215 23.13 -3.41 10.55
C SER A 215 24.02 -2.25 11.01
N GLY A 216 24.48 -2.28 12.25
CA GLY A 216 25.35 -1.27 12.84
C GLY A 216 24.59 -0.21 13.63
N ASN A 217 25.01 1.07 13.52
CA ASN A 217 24.39 2.15 14.27
C ASN A 217 22.92 2.33 13.88
N PRO A 218 22.03 2.66 14.84
CA PRO A 218 20.61 2.91 14.57
C PRO A 218 20.40 3.97 13.48
N LEU A 219 19.50 3.70 12.56
CA LEU A 219 19.05 4.62 11.53
C LEU A 219 17.60 5.02 11.74
N PHE A 220 17.22 6.14 11.16
CA PHE A 220 15.88 6.71 11.32
C PHE A 220 15.33 7.13 9.95
N PRO A 221 14.01 7.25 9.80
CA PRO A 221 13.40 7.90 8.64
C PRO A 221 14.03 9.28 8.40
N GLY A 222 14.29 9.61 7.13
CA GLY A 222 15.00 10.82 6.73
C GLY A 222 16.54 10.69 6.73
N THR A 223 17.11 9.54 7.11
CA THR A 223 18.54 9.32 6.95
C THR A 223 18.92 9.30 5.49
N VAL A 224 19.93 10.13 5.12
CA VAL A 224 20.41 10.27 3.75
C VAL A 224 21.82 9.67 3.63
N PHE A 225 21.98 8.78 2.67
CA PHE A 225 23.28 8.27 2.26
C PHE A 225 23.77 9.03 1.04
N SER A 226 25.05 9.40 1.07
CA SER A 226 25.68 10.17 0.01
C SER A 226 26.95 9.51 -0.51
N ARG A 227 27.21 9.68 -1.81
CA ARG A 227 28.46 9.26 -2.45
C ARG A 227 29.01 10.40 -3.27
N GLU A 228 30.28 10.77 -3.06
CA GLU A 228 30.93 11.89 -3.74
C GLU A 228 30.15 13.22 -3.62
N GLY A 229 29.54 13.46 -2.44
CA GLY A 229 28.76 14.67 -2.16
C GLY A 229 27.37 14.69 -2.81
N LYS A 230 26.92 13.60 -3.45
CA LYS A 230 25.58 13.48 -4.03
C LYS A 230 24.74 12.50 -3.23
N GLU A 231 23.49 12.87 -2.94
CA GLU A 231 22.51 11.98 -2.35
C GLU A 231 22.25 10.79 -3.27
N ILE A 232 22.31 9.57 -2.71
CA ILE A 232 22.06 8.34 -3.46
C ILE A 232 20.89 7.52 -2.90
N LEU A 233 20.58 7.64 -1.60
CA LEU A 233 19.51 6.93 -0.93
C LEU A 233 19.00 7.77 0.24
N GLU A 234 17.69 7.87 0.39
CA GLU A 234 16.98 8.45 1.53
C GLU A 234 16.05 7.40 2.13
N LEU A 235 16.18 7.10 3.43
CA LEU A 235 15.30 6.17 4.13
C LEU A 235 13.96 6.85 4.47
N THR A 236 12.87 6.12 4.28
CA THR A 236 11.49 6.59 4.57
C THR A 236 10.90 5.88 5.77
N SER A 237 11.20 4.60 5.94
CA SER A 237 10.79 3.80 7.09
C SER A 237 11.94 2.89 7.52
N VAL A 238 12.07 2.67 8.84
CA VAL A 238 13.10 1.80 9.42
C VAL A 238 12.43 0.98 10.54
N SER A 239 12.60 -0.35 10.50
CA SER A 239 12.15 -1.22 11.59
C SER A 239 13.13 -1.18 12.76
N GLU A 240 12.62 -1.45 13.96
CA GLU A 240 13.48 -1.67 15.11
C GLU A 240 14.15 -3.04 15.04
N GLY A 241 15.38 -3.15 15.53
CA GLY A 241 16.14 -4.39 15.62
C GLY A 241 17.41 -4.19 16.45
N GLU A 242 17.83 -5.22 17.18
CA GLU A 242 19.03 -5.12 18.04
C GLU A 242 20.32 -5.15 17.21
N ASP A 243 20.45 -6.11 16.31
CA ASP A 243 21.66 -6.30 15.49
C ASP A 243 21.41 -5.99 14.00
N GLU A 244 20.21 -6.25 13.52
CA GLU A 244 19.81 -6.07 12.14
C GLU A 244 18.45 -5.37 12.09
N PHE A 245 18.23 -4.54 11.07
CA PHE A 245 16.98 -3.85 10.81
C PHE A 245 16.58 -3.97 9.34
N PHE A 246 15.31 -3.74 9.06
CA PHE A 246 14.81 -3.56 7.71
C PHE A 246 14.45 -2.11 7.47
N ALA A 247 14.52 -1.67 6.22
CA ALA A 247 14.16 -0.32 5.86
C ALA A 247 13.54 -0.23 4.47
N LEU A 248 12.74 0.80 4.27
CA LEU A 248 12.30 1.27 2.96
C LEU A 248 12.94 2.63 2.69
N GLY A 249 13.22 2.92 1.44
CA GLY A 249 13.81 4.20 1.06
C GLY A 249 13.83 4.42 -0.45
N TYR A 250 14.04 5.66 -0.85
CA TYR A 250 14.16 6.02 -2.25
C TYR A 250 15.62 6.10 -2.67
N ARG A 251 16.03 5.22 -3.59
CA ARG A 251 17.34 5.22 -4.19
C ARG A 251 17.32 6.01 -5.50
N HIS A 252 18.29 6.91 -5.67
CA HIS A 252 18.41 7.68 -6.89
C HIS A 252 18.86 6.78 -8.06
N ARG A 253 18.31 7.00 -9.25
CA ARG A 253 18.64 6.21 -10.46
C ARG A 253 20.13 6.18 -10.80
N SER A 254 20.86 7.26 -10.57
CA SER A 254 22.32 7.29 -10.77
C SER A 254 23.10 6.32 -9.89
N ALA A 255 22.47 5.74 -8.87
CA ALA A 255 23.03 4.78 -7.93
C ALA A 255 22.41 3.37 -8.07
N GLU A 256 21.75 3.05 -9.18
CA GLU A 256 21.12 1.72 -9.40
C GLU A 256 22.10 0.55 -9.21
N ASN A 257 23.36 0.74 -9.58
CA ASN A 257 24.41 -0.28 -9.43
C ASN A 257 24.97 -0.37 -7.99
N VAL A 258 24.51 0.50 -7.07
CA VAL A 258 24.96 0.48 -5.68
C VAL A 258 24.02 -0.41 -4.89
N THR A 259 24.46 -1.61 -4.57
CA THR A 259 23.69 -2.61 -3.81
C THR A 259 24.01 -2.59 -2.32
N GLU A 260 25.17 -2.03 -1.95
CA GLU A 260 25.64 -1.95 -0.57
C GLU A 260 26.20 -0.56 -0.28
N ILE A 261 25.87 -0.03 0.88
CA ILE A 261 26.30 1.30 1.31
C ILE A 261 26.73 1.22 2.77
N GLU A 262 27.93 1.72 3.06
CA GLU A 262 28.42 1.91 4.42
C GLU A 262 28.64 3.41 4.67
N GLN A 263 28.07 3.93 5.75
CA GLN A 263 28.21 5.31 6.15
C GLN A 263 28.04 5.45 7.67
N ASN A 264 28.95 6.14 8.34
CA ASN A 264 28.88 6.47 9.78
C ASN A 264 28.70 5.26 10.71
N GLY A 265 29.27 4.11 10.37
CA GLY A 265 29.18 2.88 11.16
C GLY A 265 27.86 2.11 10.98
N SER A 266 27.06 2.49 10.00
CA SER A 266 25.88 1.75 9.58
C SER A 266 26.10 1.16 8.19
N PHE A 267 25.62 -0.06 7.98
CA PHE A 267 25.66 -0.78 6.71
C PHE A 267 24.23 -1.05 6.26
N VAL A 268 23.93 -0.81 4.98
CA VAL A 268 22.66 -1.17 4.36
C VAL A 268 22.88 -1.89 3.03
N GLN A 269 22.10 -2.93 2.81
CA GLN A 269 22.10 -3.74 1.59
C GLN A 269 20.71 -3.70 0.95
N VAL A 270 20.66 -3.46 -0.34
CA VAL A 270 19.42 -3.49 -1.12
C VAL A 270 19.03 -4.95 -1.36
N ILE A 271 17.86 -5.35 -0.83
CA ILE A 271 17.32 -6.69 -0.99
C ILE A 271 16.44 -6.78 -2.23
N ARG A 272 15.62 -5.76 -2.49
CA ARG A 272 14.65 -5.75 -3.58
C ARG A 272 14.49 -4.35 -4.18
N THR A 273 14.33 -4.30 -5.50
CA THR A 273 14.10 -3.09 -6.29
C THR A 273 12.96 -3.33 -7.28
N ASN A 274 12.16 -2.29 -7.54
CA ASN A 274 11.24 -2.16 -8.68
C ASN A 274 10.08 -3.15 -8.82
N SER A 275 9.92 -4.13 -7.91
CA SER A 275 8.74 -5.02 -7.90
C SER A 275 8.46 -5.49 -6.47
N PHE A 276 7.30 -5.19 -5.98
CA PHE A 276 6.83 -5.54 -4.64
C PHE A 276 5.58 -6.42 -4.72
#